data_574c78656fbd4081ed6ac0fd65dbdafd
#
_entry.id   574c78656fbd4081ed6ac0fd65dbdafd
#
_cell.length_a   1.000
_cell.length_b   1.000
_cell.length_c   1.000
_cell.angle_alpha   90.00
_cell.angle_beta   90.00
_cell.angle_gamma   90.00
#
_symmetry.space_group_name_H-M   'P 1'
#
loop_
_entity.id
_entity.type
_entity.pdbx_description
1 polymer ?
#
loop_
_entity_poly.entity_id
_entity_poly.type
_entity_poly.pdbx_seq_one_letter_code
_entity_poly.pdbx_strand_id
1 'polypeptide(L)'
;TVEHTFHGILPTLPNLTQYSPTFDPSQLVSKIDAIKNDPLATWTDSYNEGQVMNRLIQTARIAEQLGHTEAVQTIISTIKTRLEDWLTAEAGEVAFLFYYQPTWTAMIGYPAGHGQDGNINDHHFHWGYFIHAAAFMEQYEPGWADKWGSMINLLVRDAASPDRQDPDFPFLRNFSPYAGHCWANGFASFPQGNDQESTSESMQFNSSLIHWGSITGNDEIRDLGIYLYTTEQSAIEEYWFDMDERNFGPNQTYSLVSRVWGNSYDNGTFWTSDIAASYGIELYPIHGGSLYLGQDTVYADKIWNEMAQYTGILNNEENPNLWHDVVWKYLSMTDPDLAIMLYDDYPERNLKFGVSDAHTYHWLHSMRALGRVDVSLTADHPLAAAFRSGSDITYVAHNYGTTPLTVTFSDGFTLNVPAESMVTSKDIPIKGVISTDFSEAYAGGSIELDLAITG
;
A
#
# COMPACT_ATOMS: atom_id res chain seq x y z
N THR A 1 -25.42 4.74 15.04
CA THR A 1 -24.66 5.32 13.90
C THR A 1 -23.22 4.89 14.11
N VAL A 2 -22.63 4.26 13.12
CA VAL A 2 -21.20 3.97 13.11
C VAL A 2 -20.55 5.16 12.41
N GLU A 3 -19.52 5.73 13.00
CA GLU A 3 -18.66 6.74 12.41
C GLU A 3 -17.35 6.08 12.02
N HIS A 4 -16.95 6.23 10.77
CA HIS A 4 -15.67 5.78 10.28
C HIS A 4 -14.72 6.96 10.21
N THR A 5 -13.50 6.79 10.70
CA THR A 5 -12.47 7.83 10.62
C THR A 5 -11.41 7.42 9.61
N PHE A 6 -11.12 8.30 8.68
CA PHE A 6 -10.03 8.09 7.71
C PHE A 6 -8.75 8.76 8.23
N HIS A 7 -7.72 7.96 8.47
CA HIS A 7 -6.42 8.43 8.98
C HIS A 7 -5.39 8.70 7.87
N GLY A 8 -5.83 8.69 6.61
CA GLY A 8 -4.98 8.94 5.46
C GLY A 8 -4.20 7.73 4.98
N ILE A 9 -3.69 7.85 3.77
CA ILE A 9 -2.75 6.93 3.15
C ILE A 9 -1.61 7.71 2.52
N LEU A 10 -0.55 7.02 2.12
CA LEU A 10 0.60 7.61 1.42
C LEU A 10 0.90 6.83 0.14
N PRO A 11 1.45 7.45 -0.92
CA PRO A 11 1.95 6.73 -2.09
C PRO A 11 3.09 5.77 -1.73
N THR A 12 3.94 6.18 -0.80
CA THR A 12 5.07 5.44 -0.22
C THR A 12 5.44 6.09 1.11
N LEU A 13 6.25 5.44 1.94
CA LEU A 13 6.83 6.13 3.09
C LEU A 13 7.87 7.17 2.65
N PRO A 14 7.99 8.29 3.37
CA PRO A 14 9.07 9.25 3.12
C PRO A 14 10.42 8.61 3.42
N ASN A 15 11.45 9.00 2.67
CA ASN A 15 12.81 8.53 2.94
C ASN A 15 13.39 9.27 4.16
N LEU A 16 13.21 8.70 5.32
CA LEU A 16 13.79 9.16 6.59
C LEU A 16 14.86 8.19 7.09
N THR A 17 15.38 7.34 6.24
CA THR A 17 16.36 6.30 6.57
C THR A 17 17.65 6.85 7.19
N GLN A 18 18.01 8.10 6.88
CA GLN A 18 19.15 8.78 7.51
C GLN A 18 19.02 8.95 9.02
N TYR A 19 17.81 8.87 9.57
CA TYR A 19 17.56 8.91 11.01
C TYR A 19 17.61 7.52 11.66
N SER A 20 17.82 6.45 10.90
CA SER A 20 17.99 5.08 11.39
C SER A 20 19.48 4.74 11.53
N PRO A 21 20.02 4.51 12.76
CA PRO A 21 21.45 4.42 12.99
C PRO A 21 22.19 3.29 12.27
N THR A 22 21.48 2.23 11.92
CA THR A 22 22.05 1.04 11.25
C THR A 22 21.82 1.03 9.74
N PHE A 23 21.22 2.09 9.20
CA PHE A 23 20.96 2.19 7.77
C PHE A 23 22.24 2.35 6.95
N ASP A 24 22.36 1.56 5.88
CA ASP A 24 23.44 1.68 4.90
C ASP A 24 22.86 2.07 3.52
N PRO A 25 23.10 3.32 3.06
CA PRO A 25 22.62 3.77 1.76
C PRO A 25 23.12 2.92 0.59
N SER A 26 24.33 2.35 0.70
CA SER A 26 24.89 1.52 -0.37
C SER A 26 24.15 0.20 -0.55
N GLN A 27 23.65 -0.37 0.54
CA GLN A 27 22.79 -1.56 0.49
C GLN A 27 21.46 -1.25 -0.22
N LEU A 28 20.82 -0.12 0.11
CA LEU A 28 19.57 0.24 -0.54
C LEU A 28 19.76 0.45 -2.05
N VAL A 29 20.80 1.16 -2.48
CA VAL A 29 21.13 1.35 -3.89
C VAL A 29 21.37 0.00 -4.58
N SER A 30 22.16 -0.90 -3.97
CA SER A 30 22.42 -2.22 -4.51
C SER A 30 21.12 -3.04 -4.69
N LYS A 31 20.19 -2.96 -3.73
CA LYS A 31 18.89 -3.65 -3.80
C LYS A 31 17.98 -3.06 -4.91
N ILE A 32 18.01 -1.75 -5.11
CA ILE A 32 17.32 -1.11 -6.23
C ILE A 32 17.93 -1.58 -7.56
N ASP A 33 19.25 -1.60 -7.67
CA ASP A 33 19.96 -2.04 -8.88
C ASP A 33 19.68 -3.51 -9.21
N ALA A 34 19.51 -4.36 -8.22
CA ALA A 34 19.16 -5.76 -8.41
C ALA A 34 17.79 -5.95 -9.06
N ILE A 35 16.83 -5.07 -8.76
CA ILE A 35 15.44 -5.21 -9.24
C ILE A 35 15.12 -4.37 -10.48
N LYS A 36 15.80 -3.23 -10.70
CA LYS A 36 15.47 -2.32 -11.81
C LYS A 36 15.52 -2.97 -13.19
N ASN A 37 16.40 -3.98 -13.36
CA ASN A 37 16.61 -4.73 -14.61
C ASN A 37 15.93 -6.10 -14.60
N ASP A 38 15.21 -6.45 -13.55
CA ASP A 38 14.40 -7.66 -13.46
C ASP A 38 12.90 -7.31 -13.45
N PRO A 39 12.36 -6.89 -14.61
CA PRO A 39 10.98 -6.45 -14.71
C PRO A 39 9.98 -7.61 -14.80
N LEU A 40 10.35 -8.83 -14.48
CA LEU A 40 9.79 -10.07 -14.98
C LEU A 40 9.85 -10.15 -16.51
N ALA A 41 10.75 -10.95 -17.00
CA ALA A 41 10.95 -11.16 -18.44
C ALA A 41 9.72 -11.79 -19.11
N THR A 42 8.90 -12.51 -18.35
CA THR A 42 7.73 -13.25 -18.87
C THR A 42 6.43 -12.54 -18.44
N TRP A 43 5.57 -12.31 -19.41
CA TRP A 43 4.19 -11.87 -19.17
C TRP A 43 3.39 -13.01 -18.57
N THR A 44 2.44 -12.68 -17.68
CA THR A 44 1.62 -13.67 -16.98
C THR A 44 0.12 -13.35 -17.09
N ASP A 45 -0.71 -13.89 -16.18
CA ASP A 45 -2.09 -13.46 -16.02
C ASP A 45 -2.17 -12.06 -15.36
N SER A 46 -3.38 -11.47 -15.38
CA SER A 46 -3.59 -10.11 -14.86
C SER A 46 -3.26 -9.94 -13.37
N TYR A 47 -3.37 -11.00 -12.56
CA TYR A 47 -3.03 -10.93 -11.14
C TYR A 47 -1.52 -10.85 -10.90
N ASN A 48 -0.78 -11.82 -11.43
CA ASN A 48 0.66 -11.86 -11.28
C ASN A 48 1.35 -10.66 -11.95
N GLU A 49 0.84 -10.21 -13.10
CA GLU A 49 1.32 -9.00 -13.76
C GLU A 49 1.12 -7.76 -12.88
N GLY A 50 -0.04 -7.66 -12.23
CA GLY A 50 -0.34 -6.59 -11.28
C GLY A 50 0.62 -6.56 -10.09
N GLN A 51 0.90 -7.73 -9.50
CA GLN A 51 1.87 -7.85 -8.38
C GLN A 51 3.27 -7.38 -8.77
N VAL A 52 3.72 -7.71 -9.99
CA VAL A 52 5.02 -7.26 -10.49
C VAL A 52 5.07 -5.76 -10.68
N MET A 53 4.03 -5.19 -11.30
CA MET A 53 3.95 -3.73 -11.44
C MET A 53 3.99 -3.05 -10.07
N ASN A 54 3.26 -3.56 -9.07
CA ASN A 54 3.30 -3.00 -7.72
C ASN A 54 4.71 -3.06 -7.10
N ARG A 55 5.43 -4.17 -7.24
CA ARG A 55 6.83 -4.30 -6.80
C ARG A 55 7.73 -3.23 -7.41
N LEU A 56 7.59 -3.01 -8.73
CA LEU A 56 8.37 -2.02 -9.46
C LEU A 56 7.99 -0.58 -9.07
N ILE A 57 6.70 -0.29 -8.89
CA ILE A 57 6.20 1.02 -8.43
C ILE A 57 6.82 1.41 -7.10
N GLN A 58 6.77 0.51 -6.10
CA GLN A 58 7.36 0.79 -4.80
C GLN A 58 8.87 1.05 -4.90
N THR A 59 9.57 0.29 -5.74
CA THR A 59 11.00 0.47 -5.97
C THR A 59 11.30 1.81 -6.66
N ALA A 60 10.52 2.21 -7.68
CA ALA A 60 10.73 3.47 -8.38
C ALA A 60 10.53 4.69 -7.47
N ARG A 61 9.49 4.68 -6.64
CA ARG A 61 9.22 5.76 -5.69
C ARG A 61 10.34 5.94 -4.66
N ILE A 62 10.96 4.84 -4.25
CA ILE A 62 12.13 4.89 -3.37
C ILE A 62 13.36 5.40 -4.12
N ALA A 63 13.59 4.91 -5.34
CA ALA A 63 14.69 5.36 -6.19
C ALA A 63 14.61 6.85 -6.49
N GLU A 64 13.41 7.39 -6.71
CA GLU A 64 13.17 8.82 -6.90
C GLU A 64 13.62 9.64 -5.68
N GLN A 65 13.20 9.25 -4.48
CA GLN A 65 13.58 9.94 -3.24
C GLN A 65 15.09 9.90 -2.96
N LEU A 66 15.81 8.94 -3.55
CA LEU A 66 17.27 8.84 -3.51
C LEU A 66 17.97 9.58 -4.67
N GLY A 67 17.22 10.11 -5.63
CA GLY A 67 17.78 10.70 -6.85
C GLY A 67 18.38 9.68 -7.83
N HIS A 68 17.98 8.41 -7.74
CA HIS A 68 18.46 7.34 -8.63
C HIS A 68 17.70 7.34 -9.96
N THR A 69 17.94 8.36 -10.77
CA THR A 69 17.17 8.66 -11.99
C THR A 69 17.16 7.51 -13.00
N GLU A 70 18.28 6.78 -13.17
CA GLU A 70 18.36 5.65 -14.11
C GLU A 70 17.37 4.55 -13.72
N ALA A 71 17.29 4.16 -12.45
CA ALA A 71 16.35 3.15 -11.99
C ALA A 71 14.90 3.59 -12.20
N VAL A 72 14.58 4.85 -11.87
CA VAL A 72 13.25 5.44 -12.09
C VAL A 72 12.85 5.33 -13.55
N GLN A 73 13.68 5.80 -14.47
CA GLN A 73 13.38 5.80 -15.91
C GLN A 73 13.23 4.38 -16.48
N THR A 74 14.08 3.45 -16.07
CA THR A 74 14.01 2.04 -16.49
C THR A 74 12.69 1.41 -16.04
N ILE A 75 12.30 1.63 -14.79
CA ILE A 75 11.06 1.06 -14.24
C ILE A 75 9.83 1.69 -14.87
N ILE A 76 9.78 3.01 -15.04
CA ILE A 76 8.67 3.70 -15.72
C ILE A 76 8.48 3.12 -17.13
N SER A 77 9.56 2.97 -17.89
CA SER A 77 9.50 2.40 -19.24
C SER A 77 8.93 0.98 -19.26
N THR A 78 9.31 0.15 -18.28
CA THR A 78 8.81 -1.22 -18.14
C THR A 78 7.31 -1.24 -17.80
N ILE A 79 6.90 -0.48 -16.79
CA ILE A 79 5.48 -0.41 -16.39
C ILE A 79 4.63 0.13 -17.53
N LYS A 80 5.08 1.20 -18.20
CA LYS A 80 4.39 1.78 -19.34
C LYS A 80 4.15 0.74 -20.44
N THR A 81 5.21 0.03 -20.84
CA THR A 81 5.11 -0.98 -21.90
C THR A 81 4.08 -2.05 -21.54
N ARG A 82 4.11 -2.57 -20.31
CA ARG A 82 3.20 -3.63 -19.87
C ARG A 82 1.76 -3.14 -19.72
N LEU A 83 1.59 -2.01 -19.05
CA LEU A 83 0.26 -1.46 -18.81
C LEU A 83 -0.43 -1.05 -20.10
N GLU A 84 0.27 -0.36 -21.02
CA GLU A 84 -0.29 0.06 -22.29
C GLU A 84 -0.63 -1.11 -23.21
N ASP A 85 0.14 -2.22 -23.16
CA ASP A 85 -0.16 -3.45 -23.88
C ASP A 85 -1.48 -4.06 -23.39
N TRP A 86 -1.65 -4.25 -22.09
CA TRP A 86 -2.91 -4.73 -21.50
C TRP A 86 -4.13 -3.84 -21.81
N LEU A 87 -3.92 -2.54 -22.03
CA LEU A 87 -4.99 -1.58 -22.34
C LEU A 87 -5.27 -1.45 -23.85
N THR A 88 -4.51 -2.16 -24.69
CA THR A 88 -4.65 -2.15 -26.15
C THR A 88 -5.09 -3.54 -26.61
N ALA A 89 -5.92 -3.58 -27.66
CA ALA A 89 -6.25 -4.83 -28.34
C ALA A 89 -5.99 -4.64 -29.83
N GLU A 90 -5.02 -5.36 -30.37
CA GLU A 90 -4.67 -5.33 -31.79
C GLU A 90 -5.30 -6.47 -32.58
N ALA A 91 -5.45 -6.29 -33.89
CA ALA A 91 -6.02 -7.32 -34.76
C ALA A 91 -5.14 -8.58 -34.80
N GLY A 92 -5.67 -9.70 -34.31
CA GLY A 92 -4.96 -10.97 -34.24
C GLY A 92 -4.21 -11.21 -32.91
N GLU A 93 -4.25 -10.28 -32.00
CA GLU A 93 -3.77 -10.47 -30.65
C GLU A 93 -4.59 -11.52 -29.89
N VAL A 94 -3.92 -12.32 -29.06
CA VAL A 94 -4.54 -13.46 -28.38
C VAL A 94 -4.25 -13.51 -26.88
N ALA A 95 -3.50 -12.54 -26.35
CA ALA A 95 -3.13 -12.50 -24.93
C ALA A 95 -2.75 -11.07 -24.49
N PHE A 96 -2.71 -10.83 -23.17
CA PHE A 96 -2.31 -9.58 -22.49
C PHE A 96 -3.19 -8.40 -22.84
N LEU A 97 -4.50 -8.63 -22.80
CA LEU A 97 -5.51 -7.63 -23.12
C LEU A 97 -6.72 -7.74 -22.17
N PHE A 98 -7.49 -6.68 -22.11
CA PHE A 98 -8.81 -6.67 -21.50
C PHE A 98 -9.90 -6.69 -22.58
N TYR A 99 -11.00 -7.40 -22.30
CA TYR A 99 -12.19 -7.32 -23.10
C TYR A 99 -13.47 -7.23 -22.25
N TYR A 100 -14.50 -6.59 -22.76
CA TYR A 100 -15.80 -6.52 -22.12
C TYR A 100 -16.66 -7.71 -22.50
N GLN A 101 -17.19 -8.43 -21.50
CA GLN A 101 -18.10 -9.55 -21.67
C GLN A 101 -19.55 -9.08 -21.46
N PRO A 102 -20.34 -8.84 -22.52
CA PRO A 102 -21.64 -8.19 -22.40
C PRO A 102 -22.73 -9.05 -21.74
N THR A 103 -22.59 -10.39 -21.74
CA THR A 103 -23.56 -11.28 -21.07
C THR A 103 -23.45 -11.17 -19.55
N TRP A 104 -22.23 -10.96 -19.04
CA TRP A 104 -21.96 -10.86 -17.61
C TRP A 104 -21.74 -9.43 -17.15
N THR A 105 -21.77 -8.48 -18.10
CA THR A 105 -21.50 -7.07 -17.83
C THR A 105 -20.19 -6.89 -17.05
N ALA A 106 -19.12 -7.54 -17.50
CA ALA A 106 -17.85 -7.62 -16.79
C ALA A 106 -16.67 -7.37 -17.72
N MET A 107 -15.63 -6.72 -17.19
CA MET A 107 -14.29 -6.69 -17.78
C MET A 107 -13.58 -8.00 -17.47
N ILE A 108 -12.93 -8.57 -18.47
CA ILE A 108 -12.14 -9.79 -18.35
C ILE A 108 -10.73 -9.52 -18.86
N GLY A 109 -9.71 -9.92 -18.08
CA GLY A 109 -8.32 -9.91 -18.53
C GLY A 109 -7.95 -11.27 -19.14
N TYR A 110 -7.11 -11.28 -20.15
CA TYR A 110 -6.62 -12.51 -20.75
C TYR A 110 -5.09 -12.47 -20.93
N PRO A 111 -4.34 -13.47 -20.41
CA PRO A 111 -4.78 -14.66 -19.68
C PRO A 111 -5.48 -14.37 -18.36
N ALA A 112 -6.58 -15.07 -18.11
CA ALA A 112 -7.29 -14.98 -16.85
C ALA A 112 -6.64 -15.89 -15.80
N GLY A 113 -6.41 -15.37 -14.59
CA GLY A 113 -6.00 -16.14 -13.43
C GLY A 113 -7.13 -16.27 -12.41
N HIS A 114 -7.04 -17.22 -11.50
CA HIS A 114 -7.85 -17.31 -10.28
C HIS A 114 -9.39 -17.36 -10.50
N GLY A 115 -9.86 -17.84 -11.66
CA GLY A 115 -11.29 -17.88 -11.99
C GLY A 115 -11.90 -16.53 -12.35
N GLN A 116 -11.07 -15.54 -12.68
CA GLN A 116 -11.49 -14.18 -13.04
C GLN A 116 -12.46 -14.17 -14.22
N ASP A 117 -12.32 -15.08 -15.18
CA ASP A 117 -13.20 -15.22 -16.36
C ASP A 117 -14.47 -16.02 -16.08
N GLY A 118 -14.32 -17.24 -15.53
CA GLY A 118 -15.42 -18.20 -15.35
C GLY A 118 -16.33 -17.90 -14.16
N ASN A 119 -15.78 -17.35 -13.09
CA ASN A 119 -16.50 -17.07 -11.85
C ASN A 119 -16.64 -15.57 -11.57
N ILE A 120 -16.08 -14.69 -12.41
CA ILE A 120 -15.96 -13.25 -12.15
C ILE A 120 -15.28 -13.04 -10.78
N ASN A 121 -14.27 -13.86 -10.50
CA ASN A 121 -13.60 -13.92 -9.21
C ASN A 121 -12.46 -12.89 -9.14
N ASP A 122 -12.22 -12.33 -7.95
CA ASP A 122 -11.05 -11.52 -7.61
C ASP A 122 -10.86 -10.23 -8.44
N HIS A 123 -11.93 -9.71 -9.09
CA HIS A 123 -11.80 -8.56 -9.95
C HIS A 123 -11.18 -7.34 -9.24
N HIS A 124 -11.59 -7.06 -8.00
CA HIS A 124 -11.03 -5.96 -7.22
C HIS A 124 -9.55 -6.17 -6.90
N PHE A 125 -9.09 -7.42 -6.66
CA PHE A 125 -7.66 -7.70 -6.45
C PHE A 125 -6.85 -7.43 -7.71
N HIS A 126 -7.30 -7.97 -8.86
CA HIS A 126 -6.61 -7.79 -10.14
C HIS A 126 -6.61 -6.33 -10.57
N TRP A 127 -7.78 -5.68 -10.58
CA TRP A 127 -7.91 -4.30 -11.07
C TRP A 127 -7.24 -3.29 -10.16
N GLY A 128 -7.20 -3.53 -8.86
CA GLY A 128 -6.51 -2.67 -7.90
C GLY A 128 -5.05 -2.43 -8.27
N TYR A 129 -4.35 -3.46 -8.73
CA TYR A 129 -2.96 -3.31 -9.17
C TYR A 129 -2.84 -2.49 -10.46
N PHE A 130 -3.73 -2.68 -11.43
CA PHE A 130 -3.74 -1.91 -12.68
C PHE A 130 -4.10 -0.44 -12.46
N ILE A 131 -5.09 -0.17 -11.60
CA ILE A 131 -5.49 1.19 -11.23
C ILE A 131 -4.33 1.90 -10.51
N HIS A 132 -3.63 1.20 -9.61
CA HIS A 132 -2.44 1.72 -8.95
C HIS A 132 -1.31 2.03 -9.96
N ALA A 133 -1.08 1.13 -10.91
CA ALA A 133 -0.10 1.35 -11.97
C ALA A 133 -0.48 2.55 -12.87
N ALA A 134 -1.77 2.76 -13.13
CA ALA A 134 -2.25 3.92 -13.87
C ALA A 134 -2.03 5.23 -13.11
N ALA A 135 -2.29 5.26 -11.80
CA ALA A 135 -1.99 6.41 -10.97
C ALA A 135 -0.47 6.72 -10.94
N PHE A 136 0.36 5.68 -10.91
CA PHE A 136 1.81 5.83 -11.04
C PHE A 136 2.21 6.39 -12.41
N MET A 137 1.62 5.90 -13.50
CA MET A 137 1.93 6.42 -14.83
C MET A 137 1.56 7.89 -14.97
N GLU A 138 0.39 8.31 -14.52
CA GLU A 138 -0.02 9.71 -14.55
C GLU A 138 0.91 10.60 -13.70
N GLN A 139 1.42 10.08 -12.57
CA GLN A 139 2.38 10.81 -11.71
C GLN A 139 3.68 11.13 -12.45
N TYR A 140 4.20 10.20 -13.25
CA TYR A 140 5.50 10.35 -13.91
C TYR A 140 5.44 10.75 -15.37
N GLU A 141 4.29 10.59 -16.01
CA GLU A 141 4.00 11.06 -17.37
C GLU A 141 2.67 11.85 -17.37
N PRO A 142 2.67 13.11 -16.90
CA PRO A 142 1.45 13.92 -16.85
C PRO A 142 0.72 13.97 -18.19
N GLY A 143 -0.58 13.71 -18.19
CA GLY A 143 -1.40 13.58 -19.40
C GLY A 143 -1.51 12.15 -19.94
N TRP A 144 -0.91 11.16 -19.30
CA TRP A 144 -1.10 9.74 -19.62
C TRP A 144 -2.59 9.34 -19.48
N ALA A 145 -3.26 9.88 -18.46
CA ALA A 145 -4.67 9.64 -18.21
C ALA A 145 -5.59 10.21 -19.29
N ASP A 146 -5.20 11.26 -20.02
CA ASP A 146 -5.98 11.79 -21.15
C ASP A 146 -6.17 10.74 -22.24
N LYS A 147 -5.18 9.88 -22.43
CA LYS A 147 -5.22 8.81 -23.43
C LYS A 147 -5.85 7.53 -22.89
N TRP A 148 -5.48 7.11 -21.68
CA TRP A 148 -5.76 5.78 -21.16
C TRP A 148 -6.79 5.75 -20.03
N GLY A 149 -7.10 6.89 -19.42
CA GLY A 149 -7.92 6.97 -18.22
C GLY A 149 -9.33 6.41 -18.41
N SER A 150 -9.90 6.49 -19.62
CA SER A 150 -11.20 5.88 -19.92
C SER A 150 -11.19 4.36 -19.78
N MET A 151 -10.10 3.70 -20.18
CA MET A 151 -9.94 2.25 -20.02
C MET A 151 -9.78 1.86 -18.55
N ILE A 152 -8.99 2.63 -17.78
CA ILE A 152 -8.84 2.42 -16.34
C ILE A 152 -10.18 2.59 -15.61
N ASN A 153 -10.99 3.60 -16.01
CA ASN A 153 -12.30 3.81 -15.42
C ASN A 153 -13.29 2.66 -15.71
N LEU A 154 -13.10 1.86 -16.77
CA LEU A 154 -13.86 0.64 -16.98
C LEU A 154 -13.52 -0.41 -15.91
N LEU A 155 -12.24 -0.54 -15.51
CA LEU A 155 -11.83 -1.44 -14.44
C LEU A 155 -12.39 -0.99 -13.08
N VAL A 156 -12.39 0.33 -12.82
CA VAL A 156 -13.04 0.90 -11.62
C VAL A 156 -14.53 0.57 -11.59
N ARG A 157 -15.24 0.83 -12.70
CA ARG A 157 -16.69 0.58 -12.79
C ARG A 157 -17.03 -0.90 -12.71
N ASP A 158 -16.21 -1.76 -13.28
CA ASP A 158 -16.43 -3.20 -13.20
C ASP A 158 -16.43 -3.71 -11.75
N ALA A 159 -15.47 -3.32 -10.95
CA ALA A 159 -15.37 -3.77 -9.55
C ALA A 159 -16.28 -2.98 -8.58
N ALA A 160 -16.44 -1.66 -8.81
CA ALA A 160 -17.12 -0.80 -7.84
C ALA A 160 -17.82 0.41 -8.48
N SER A 161 -18.67 0.20 -9.51
CA SER A 161 -19.46 1.30 -10.04
C SER A 161 -20.35 1.94 -8.96
N PRO A 162 -20.22 3.27 -8.70
CA PRO A 162 -21.07 3.95 -7.72
C PRO A 162 -22.47 4.26 -8.28
N ASP A 163 -22.66 4.18 -9.60
CA ASP A 163 -23.93 4.47 -10.24
C ASP A 163 -24.85 3.24 -10.29
N ARG A 164 -26.01 3.35 -9.62
CA ARG A 164 -27.04 2.30 -9.65
C ARG A 164 -27.71 2.14 -11.01
N GLN A 165 -27.52 3.08 -11.91
CA GLN A 165 -28.09 3.06 -13.27
C GLN A 165 -27.02 2.87 -14.35
N ASP A 166 -25.81 2.47 -13.95
CA ASP A 166 -24.73 2.16 -14.90
C ASP A 166 -25.24 1.10 -15.91
N PRO A 167 -25.22 1.41 -17.23
CA PRO A 167 -25.75 0.50 -18.23
C PRO A 167 -24.84 -0.71 -18.50
N ASP A 168 -23.57 -0.63 -18.14
CA ASP A 168 -22.55 -1.62 -18.48
C ASP A 168 -22.12 -2.48 -17.29
N PHE A 169 -22.24 -1.96 -16.06
CA PHE A 169 -21.73 -2.63 -14.87
C PHE A 169 -22.72 -2.59 -13.70
N PRO A 170 -22.76 -3.64 -12.87
CA PRO A 170 -23.61 -3.66 -11.67
C PRO A 170 -23.06 -2.69 -10.60
N PHE A 171 -23.98 -2.10 -9.84
CA PHE A 171 -23.62 -1.25 -8.69
C PHE A 171 -22.76 -2.03 -7.69
N LEU A 172 -21.56 -1.51 -7.38
CA LEU A 172 -20.60 -2.03 -6.40
C LEU A 172 -20.44 -3.56 -6.50
N ARG A 173 -20.11 -4.10 -7.69
CA ARG A 173 -20.05 -5.55 -7.94
C ARG A 173 -19.41 -6.34 -6.79
N ASN A 174 -18.21 -5.97 -6.37
CA ASN A 174 -17.46 -6.69 -5.36
C ASN A 174 -17.84 -6.27 -3.94
N PHE A 175 -18.20 -5.00 -3.71
CA PHE A 175 -18.43 -4.48 -2.38
C PHE A 175 -19.89 -4.60 -1.95
N SER A 176 -20.13 -5.18 -0.76
CA SER A 176 -21.44 -5.25 -0.15
C SER A 176 -21.63 -4.17 0.90
N PRO A 177 -22.47 -3.14 0.68
CA PRO A 177 -22.75 -2.14 1.72
C PRO A 177 -23.42 -2.73 2.98
N TYR A 178 -24.01 -3.92 2.87
CA TYR A 178 -24.59 -4.62 4.01
C TYR A 178 -23.53 -5.32 4.86
N ALA A 179 -22.57 -5.99 4.23
CA ALA A 179 -21.46 -6.66 4.91
C ALA A 179 -20.36 -5.69 5.33
N GLY A 180 -20.21 -4.56 4.61
CA GLY A 180 -19.17 -3.57 4.84
C GLY A 180 -17.82 -3.92 4.22
N HIS A 181 -17.77 -4.97 3.40
CA HIS A 181 -16.54 -5.45 2.76
C HIS A 181 -16.79 -6.01 1.37
N CYS A 182 -15.72 -6.24 0.63
CA CYS A 182 -15.79 -6.91 -0.66
C CYS A 182 -16.05 -8.42 -0.52
N TRP A 183 -16.58 -9.00 -1.60
CA TRP A 183 -16.66 -10.43 -1.84
C TRP A 183 -15.82 -10.80 -3.05
N ALA A 184 -15.13 -11.94 -2.98
CA ALA A 184 -14.21 -12.38 -4.03
C ALA A 184 -14.93 -12.80 -5.31
N ASN A 185 -15.93 -13.68 -5.20
CA ASN A 185 -16.64 -14.22 -6.36
C ASN A 185 -17.74 -13.29 -6.86
N GLY A 186 -18.00 -13.34 -8.18
CA GLY A 186 -19.15 -12.67 -8.79
C GLY A 186 -20.50 -13.24 -8.37
N PHE A 187 -20.53 -14.48 -7.84
CA PHE A 187 -21.72 -15.15 -7.34
C PHE A 187 -21.37 -16.18 -6.26
N ALA A 188 -22.29 -16.43 -5.34
CA ALA A 188 -22.10 -17.38 -4.25
C ALA A 188 -22.19 -18.82 -4.77
N SER A 189 -21.07 -19.44 -5.12
CA SER A 189 -21.00 -20.81 -5.67
C SER A 189 -20.72 -21.89 -4.61
N PHE A 190 -20.31 -21.50 -3.41
CA PHE A 190 -19.99 -22.44 -2.33
C PHE A 190 -21.17 -22.68 -1.38
N PRO A 191 -21.23 -23.85 -0.70
CA PRO A 191 -22.25 -24.10 0.32
C PRO A 191 -22.25 -23.08 1.47
N GLN A 192 -21.09 -22.49 1.77
CA GLN A 192 -20.91 -21.47 2.80
C GLN A 192 -21.33 -20.05 2.34
N GLY A 193 -21.69 -19.90 1.07
CA GLY A 193 -21.96 -18.60 0.45
C GLY A 193 -20.77 -18.06 -0.32
N ASN A 194 -20.75 -16.76 -0.58
CA ASN A 194 -19.58 -16.10 -1.15
C ASN A 194 -18.47 -16.02 -0.11
N ASP A 195 -17.26 -15.83 -0.56
CA ASP A 195 -16.07 -15.71 0.27
C ASP A 195 -15.35 -14.39 0.04
N GLN A 196 -14.51 -14.05 0.98
CA GLN A 196 -13.46 -13.03 0.87
C GLN A 196 -12.23 -13.53 1.60
N GLU A 197 -11.13 -13.60 0.88
CA GLU A 197 -9.77 -13.87 1.31
C GLU A 197 -8.93 -12.61 1.05
N SER A 198 -7.74 -12.50 1.64
CA SER A 198 -6.79 -11.43 1.28
C SER A 198 -7.35 -10.00 1.44
N THR A 199 -7.77 -9.67 2.66
CA THR A 199 -8.33 -8.33 2.94
C THR A 199 -7.37 -7.20 2.62
N SER A 200 -6.07 -7.42 2.78
CA SER A 200 -5.02 -6.45 2.45
C SER A 200 -4.94 -6.13 0.94
N GLU A 201 -5.27 -7.08 0.06
CA GLU A 201 -5.39 -6.80 -1.38
C GLU A 201 -6.68 -6.07 -1.72
N SER A 202 -7.77 -6.31 -0.97
CA SER A 202 -8.98 -5.48 -1.07
C SER A 202 -8.69 -4.03 -0.66
N MET A 203 -7.94 -3.83 0.43
CA MET A 203 -7.51 -2.50 0.85
C MET A 203 -6.52 -1.86 -0.16
N GLN A 204 -5.73 -2.64 -0.89
CA GLN A 204 -4.95 -2.19 -2.03
C GLN A 204 -5.84 -1.64 -3.14
N PHE A 205 -6.95 -2.31 -3.48
CA PHE A 205 -7.92 -1.80 -4.44
C PHE A 205 -8.51 -0.46 -3.97
N ASN A 206 -8.99 -0.39 -2.73
CA ASN A 206 -9.59 0.82 -2.18
C ASN A 206 -8.59 1.99 -2.17
N SER A 207 -7.33 1.75 -1.77
CA SER A 207 -6.28 2.78 -1.81
C SER A 207 -5.92 3.21 -3.24
N SER A 208 -6.00 2.29 -4.21
CA SER A 208 -5.75 2.59 -5.62
C SER A 208 -6.77 3.59 -6.19
N LEU A 209 -8.05 3.47 -5.78
CA LEU A 209 -9.09 4.43 -6.15
C LEU A 209 -8.79 5.82 -5.57
N ILE A 210 -8.32 5.89 -4.33
CA ILE A 210 -7.93 7.16 -3.70
C ILE A 210 -6.78 7.81 -4.48
N HIS A 211 -5.75 7.04 -4.84
CA HIS A 211 -4.63 7.55 -5.64
C HIS A 211 -5.09 8.00 -7.03
N TRP A 212 -5.85 7.16 -7.74
CA TRP A 212 -6.32 7.46 -9.08
C TRP A 212 -7.24 8.67 -9.13
N GLY A 213 -8.22 8.73 -8.23
CA GLY A 213 -9.12 9.89 -8.12
C GLY A 213 -8.38 11.17 -7.74
N SER A 214 -7.40 11.09 -6.83
CA SER A 214 -6.62 12.26 -6.41
C SER A 214 -5.73 12.81 -7.52
N ILE A 215 -5.05 11.96 -8.27
CA ILE A 215 -4.13 12.42 -9.33
C ILE A 215 -4.86 12.90 -10.58
N THR A 216 -6.00 12.31 -10.91
CA THR A 216 -6.81 12.71 -12.07
C THR A 216 -7.79 13.85 -11.76
N GLY A 217 -7.87 14.29 -10.49
CA GLY A 217 -8.85 15.29 -10.06
C GLY A 217 -10.29 14.77 -10.09
N ASN A 218 -10.51 13.46 -10.07
CA ASN A 218 -11.82 12.85 -10.04
C ASN A 218 -12.25 12.60 -8.59
N ASP A 219 -12.94 13.58 -8.01
CA ASP A 219 -13.40 13.55 -6.62
C ASP A 219 -14.37 12.37 -6.36
N GLU A 220 -15.20 11.98 -7.34
CA GLU A 220 -16.14 10.87 -7.17
C GLU A 220 -15.41 9.52 -6.95
N ILE A 221 -14.36 9.25 -7.72
CA ILE A 221 -13.56 8.03 -7.56
C ILE A 221 -12.74 8.09 -6.27
N ARG A 222 -12.15 9.25 -5.94
CA ARG A 222 -11.42 9.44 -4.68
C ARG A 222 -12.31 9.18 -3.48
N ASP A 223 -13.48 9.79 -3.45
CA ASP A 223 -14.42 9.71 -2.31
C ASP A 223 -15.04 8.31 -2.21
N LEU A 224 -15.29 7.65 -3.35
CA LEU A 224 -15.63 6.23 -3.39
C LEU A 224 -14.53 5.39 -2.71
N GLY A 225 -13.27 5.60 -3.09
CA GLY A 225 -12.13 4.91 -2.50
C GLY A 225 -12.04 5.11 -0.97
N ILE A 226 -12.24 6.33 -0.49
CA ILE A 226 -12.25 6.64 0.95
C ILE A 226 -13.41 5.91 1.66
N TYR A 227 -14.61 5.92 1.06
CA TYR A 227 -15.76 5.21 1.60
C TYR A 227 -15.53 3.71 1.71
N LEU A 228 -15.03 3.08 0.64
CA LEU A 228 -14.73 1.65 0.63
C LEU A 228 -13.63 1.33 1.65
N TYR A 229 -12.55 2.11 1.66
CA TYR A 229 -11.41 1.92 2.56
C TYR A 229 -11.82 1.95 4.03
N THR A 230 -12.52 2.99 4.46
CA THR A 230 -12.89 3.15 5.87
C THR A 230 -13.94 2.15 6.33
N THR A 231 -14.88 1.81 5.45
CA THR A 231 -15.94 0.84 5.78
C THR A 231 -15.35 -0.58 5.84
N GLU A 232 -14.51 -0.94 4.88
CA GLU A 232 -13.90 -2.27 4.83
C GLU A 232 -12.86 -2.45 5.94
N GLN A 233 -12.09 -1.41 6.31
CA GLN A 233 -11.23 -1.45 7.49
C GLN A 233 -12.01 -1.87 8.73
N SER A 234 -13.15 -1.24 9.01
CA SER A 234 -13.98 -1.59 10.17
C SER A 234 -14.53 -3.02 10.09
N ALA A 235 -14.85 -3.50 8.89
CA ALA A 235 -15.29 -4.88 8.71
C ALA A 235 -14.15 -5.89 8.90
N ILE A 236 -12.92 -5.55 8.48
CA ILE A 236 -11.71 -6.35 8.70
C ILE A 236 -11.43 -6.48 10.20
N GLU A 237 -11.43 -5.37 10.92
CA GLU A 237 -11.23 -5.33 12.37
C GLU A 237 -12.27 -6.17 13.12
N GLU A 238 -13.51 -6.21 12.63
CA GLU A 238 -14.61 -6.95 13.24
C GLU A 238 -14.62 -8.44 12.86
N TYR A 239 -14.44 -8.79 11.57
CA TYR A 239 -14.72 -10.14 11.08
C TYR A 239 -13.48 -10.99 10.82
N TRP A 240 -12.34 -10.39 10.42
CA TRP A 240 -11.08 -11.11 10.20
C TRP A 240 -10.18 -11.11 11.41
N PHE A 241 -10.21 -10.00 12.16
CA PHE A 241 -9.32 -9.79 13.31
C PHE A 241 -10.05 -9.93 14.65
N ASP A 242 -11.36 -9.81 14.66
CA ASP A 242 -12.18 -9.87 15.88
C ASP A 242 -11.55 -9.11 17.06
N MET A 243 -11.10 -7.87 16.79
CA MET A 243 -10.32 -7.08 17.75
C MET A 243 -11.06 -6.88 19.08
N ASP A 244 -12.38 -6.84 19.04
CA ASP A 244 -13.26 -6.72 20.22
C ASP A 244 -13.67 -8.06 20.83
N GLU A 245 -13.18 -9.19 20.30
CA GLU A 245 -13.43 -10.56 20.80
C GLU A 245 -14.94 -10.91 20.87
N ARG A 246 -15.71 -10.54 19.83
CA ARG A 246 -17.18 -10.73 19.78
C ARG A 246 -17.65 -11.82 18.82
N ASN A 247 -16.85 -12.17 17.81
CA ASN A 247 -17.29 -12.96 16.67
C ASN A 247 -16.70 -14.38 16.65
N PHE A 248 -15.46 -14.55 17.12
CA PHE A 248 -14.82 -15.85 17.06
C PHE A 248 -15.38 -16.81 18.12
N GLY A 249 -15.69 -18.02 17.65
CA GLY A 249 -16.14 -19.08 18.54
C GLY A 249 -15.01 -19.61 19.44
N PRO A 250 -15.36 -20.36 20.52
CA PRO A 250 -14.41 -20.83 21.52
C PRO A 250 -13.37 -21.84 20.99
N ASN A 251 -13.56 -22.35 19.78
CA ASN A 251 -12.62 -23.26 19.12
C ASN A 251 -11.65 -22.56 18.16
N GLN A 252 -11.79 -21.26 17.95
CA GLN A 252 -10.85 -20.48 17.16
C GLN A 252 -9.56 -20.30 17.97
N THR A 253 -8.45 -20.81 17.45
CA THR A 253 -7.16 -20.80 18.14
C THR A 253 -6.40 -19.50 17.92
N TYR A 254 -6.54 -18.94 16.71
CA TYR A 254 -5.76 -17.80 16.24
C TYR A 254 -6.58 -16.52 16.34
N SER A 255 -5.92 -15.38 16.51
CA SER A 255 -6.56 -14.07 16.62
C SER A 255 -6.92 -13.46 15.28
N LEU A 256 -6.73 -14.19 14.20
CA LEU A 256 -7.27 -13.83 12.89
C LEU A 256 -7.81 -15.06 12.17
N VAL A 257 -8.63 -14.81 11.16
CA VAL A 257 -9.02 -15.78 10.14
C VAL A 257 -8.58 -15.25 8.77
N SER A 258 -8.29 -16.15 7.83
CA SER A 258 -7.86 -15.74 6.48
C SER A 258 -9.00 -15.75 5.47
N ARG A 259 -10.13 -16.39 5.78
CA ARG A 259 -11.30 -16.37 4.92
C ARG A 259 -12.57 -16.16 5.72
N VAL A 260 -13.38 -15.22 5.28
CA VAL A 260 -14.75 -15.04 5.73
C VAL A 260 -15.70 -15.45 4.63
N TRP A 261 -16.67 -16.29 4.97
CA TRP A 261 -17.71 -16.80 4.11
C TRP A 261 -19.06 -16.16 4.44
N GLY A 262 -20.04 -16.32 3.59
CA GLY A 262 -21.38 -15.83 3.87
C GLY A 262 -22.01 -16.31 5.17
N ASN A 263 -21.57 -17.47 5.70
CA ASN A 263 -22.11 -18.05 6.94
C ASN A 263 -21.07 -18.71 7.86
N SER A 264 -19.79 -18.53 7.59
CA SER A 264 -18.70 -19.11 8.38
C SER A 264 -17.38 -18.37 8.19
N TYR A 265 -16.36 -18.80 8.87
CA TYR A 265 -14.98 -18.37 8.68
C TYR A 265 -14.04 -19.55 8.89
N ASP A 266 -12.85 -19.49 8.34
CA ASP A 266 -11.78 -20.47 8.59
C ASP A 266 -10.38 -19.88 8.44
N ASN A 267 -9.37 -20.65 8.87
CA ASN A 267 -7.96 -20.41 8.59
C ASN A 267 -7.49 -21.33 7.47
N GLY A 268 -6.64 -20.80 6.62
CA GLY A 268 -6.14 -21.45 5.42
C GLY A 268 -6.42 -20.62 4.19
N THR A 269 -5.88 -21.04 3.08
CA THR A 269 -6.04 -20.41 1.77
C THR A 269 -6.54 -21.45 0.77
N PHE A 270 -6.83 -21.06 -0.46
CA PHE A 270 -7.26 -22.03 -1.46
C PHE A 270 -6.16 -23.01 -1.90
N TRP A 271 -4.89 -22.76 -1.58
CA TRP A 271 -3.77 -23.63 -1.93
C TRP A 271 -3.14 -24.37 -0.75
N THR A 272 -3.36 -23.94 0.50
CA THR A 272 -2.75 -24.56 1.68
C THR A 272 -3.55 -24.28 2.96
N SER A 273 -3.43 -25.19 3.91
CA SER A 273 -3.90 -25.02 5.30
C SER A 273 -2.81 -24.59 6.27
N ASP A 274 -1.61 -24.25 5.78
CA ASP A 274 -0.53 -23.76 6.61
C ASP A 274 -0.89 -22.41 7.22
N ILE A 275 -0.83 -22.29 8.53
CA ILE A 275 -1.17 -21.05 9.24
C ILE A 275 -0.25 -19.87 8.86
N ALA A 276 0.97 -20.12 8.45
CA ALA A 276 1.87 -19.07 7.95
C ALA A 276 1.27 -18.34 6.75
N ALA A 277 0.62 -19.07 5.83
CA ALA A 277 -0.07 -18.48 4.69
C ALA A 277 -1.27 -17.65 5.12
N SER A 278 -2.00 -18.06 6.16
CA SER A 278 -3.15 -17.30 6.68
C SER A 278 -2.73 -15.92 7.20
N TYR A 279 -1.64 -15.84 7.96
CA TYR A 279 -1.10 -14.54 8.36
C TYR A 279 -0.57 -13.75 7.18
N GLY A 280 0.19 -14.40 6.29
CA GLY A 280 0.81 -13.74 5.15
C GLY A 280 -0.21 -13.08 4.22
N ILE A 281 -1.31 -13.76 3.91
CA ILE A 281 -2.31 -13.27 2.96
C ILE A 281 -3.12 -12.09 3.51
N GLU A 282 -3.31 -12.03 4.83
CA GLU A 282 -4.01 -10.89 5.46
C GLU A 282 -3.11 -9.66 5.62
N LEU A 283 -1.80 -9.80 5.42
CA LEU A 283 -0.84 -8.70 5.51
C LEU A 283 -0.33 -8.22 4.16
N TYR A 284 -0.36 -9.05 3.11
CA TYR A 284 0.16 -8.70 1.79
C TYR A 284 -0.91 -8.04 0.91
N PRO A 285 -0.57 -6.94 0.19
CA PRO A 285 0.71 -6.20 0.17
C PRO A 285 0.82 -5.17 1.31
N ILE A 286 2.05 -4.88 1.75
CA ILE A 286 2.33 -3.76 2.65
C ILE A 286 2.99 -2.62 1.87
N HIS A 287 2.34 -1.46 1.88
CA HIS A 287 2.80 -0.21 1.28
C HIS A 287 2.10 0.99 1.95
N GLY A 288 2.22 2.20 1.41
CA GLY A 288 1.62 3.40 2.01
C GLY A 288 0.10 3.38 2.17
N GLY A 289 -0.62 2.51 1.46
CA GLY A 289 -2.04 2.25 1.65
C GLY A 289 -2.37 1.27 2.77
N SER A 290 -1.36 0.65 3.39
CA SER A 290 -1.53 -0.41 4.41
C SER A 290 -1.34 0.10 5.84
N LEU A 291 -1.33 1.43 6.05
CA LEU A 291 -1.09 2.03 7.36
C LEU A 291 -2.14 1.63 8.41
N TYR A 292 -3.34 1.22 7.99
CA TYR A 292 -4.39 0.73 8.88
C TYR A 292 -3.94 -0.48 9.72
N LEU A 293 -3.03 -1.33 9.21
CA LEU A 293 -2.50 -2.49 9.92
C LEU A 293 -1.69 -2.13 11.18
N GLY A 294 -1.17 -0.91 11.27
CA GLY A 294 -0.41 -0.41 12.42
C GLY A 294 -1.20 0.51 13.36
N GLN A 295 -2.51 0.68 13.16
CA GLN A 295 -3.32 1.61 13.94
C GLN A 295 -3.63 1.07 15.35
N ASP A 296 -3.93 -0.21 15.48
CA ASP A 296 -4.04 -0.88 16.80
C ASP A 296 -2.76 -1.63 17.12
N THR A 297 -1.91 -1.00 17.93
CA THR A 297 -0.61 -1.56 18.28
C THR A 297 -0.70 -2.75 19.24
N VAL A 298 -1.75 -2.83 20.03
CA VAL A 298 -1.97 -3.96 20.96
C VAL A 298 -2.32 -5.21 20.17
N TYR A 299 -3.21 -5.06 19.20
CA TYR A 299 -3.58 -6.14 18.29
C TYR A 299 -2.39 -6.56 17.41
N ALA A 300 -1.64 -5.58 16.85
CA ALA A 300 -0.48 -5.89 16.03
C ALA A 300 0.62 -6.65 16.79
N ASP A 301 0.89 -6.28 18.04
CA ASP A 301 1.82 -7.03 18.92
C ASP A 301 1.30 -8.44 19.23
N LYS A 302 -0.01 -8.61 19.42
CA LYS A 302 -0.64 -9.93 19.63
C LYS A 302 -0.43 -10.84 18.42
N ILE A 303 -0.70 -10.35 17.22
CA ILE A 303 -0.51 -11.10 15.96
C ILE A 303 0.96 -11.44 15.73
N TRP A 304 1.89 -10.52 15.99
CA TRP A 304 3.32 -10.83 15.91
C TRP A 304 3.71 -11.98 16.84
N ASN A 305 3.26 -11.96 18.09
CA ASN A 305 3.57 -13.00 19.07
C ASN A 305 3.00 -14.36 18.64
N GLU A 306 1.81 -14.39 18.04
CA GLU A 306 1.22 -15.61 17.48
C GLU A 306 2.01 -16.13 16.28
N MET A 307 2.40 -15.26 15.35
CA MET A 307 3.25 -15.65 14.22
C MET A 307 4.58 -16.25 14.70
N ALA A 308 5.23 -15.61 15.66
CA ALA A 308 6.48 -16.11 16.26
C ALA A 308 6.30 -17.48 16.91
N GLN A 309 5.13 -17.73 17.53
CA GLN A 309 4.84 -18.98 18.21
C GLN A 309 4.44 -20.12 17.27
N TYR A 310 3.63 -19.86 16.25
CA TYR A 310 2.92 -20.90 15.51
C TYR A 310 3.44 -21.15 14.10
N THR A 311 4.18 -20.22 13.48
CA THR A 311 4.54 -20.33 12.06
C THR A 311 5.94 -20.88 11.80
N GLY A 312 6.81 -20.91 12.80
CA GLY A 312 8.23 -21.26 12.62
C GLY A 312 9.09 -20.11 12.07
N ILE A 313 8.57 -18.89 11.96
CA ILE A 313 9.27 -17.76 11.34
C ILE A 313 10.62 -17.40 11.98
N LEU A 314 10.80 -17.71 13.28
CA LEU A 314 12.04 -17.47 14.02
C LEU A 314 13.03 -18.65 13.94
N ASN A 315 12.64 -19.77 13.34
CA ASN A 315 13.46 -20.99 13.27
C ASN A 315 14.20 -21.11 11.93
N ASN A 316 14.14 -20.11 11.08
CA ASN A 316 14.74 -20.09 9.75
C ASN A 316 14.33 -21.31 8.89
N GLU A 317 13.07 -21.68 8.95
CA GLU A 317 12.53 -22.81 8.19
C GLU A 317 12.38 -22.47 6.71
N GLU A 318 12.66 -23.45 5.85
CA GLU A 318 12.47 -23.37 4.39
C GLU A 318 10.97 -23.53 4.01
N ASN A 319 10.06 -22.98 4.79
CA ASN A 319 8.63 -23.01 4.46
C ASN A 319 8.31 -21.90 3.44
N PRO A 320 7.83 -22.22 2.23
CA PRO A 320 7.55 -21.22 1.20
C PRO A 320 6.39 -20.28 1.57
N ASN A 321 5.60 -20.62 2.59
CA ASN A 321 4.52 -19.78 3.10
C ASN A 321 4.98 -18.76 4.16
N LEU A 322 6.23 -18.82 4.60
CA LEU A 322 6.84 -17.81 5.46
C LEU A 322 7.29 -16.62 4.60
N TRP A 323 6.48 -15.60 4.52
CA TRP A 323 6.80 -14.37 3.79
C TRP A 323 7.48 -13.37 4.73
N HIS A 324 8.74 -13.64 5.05
CA HIS A 324 9.52 -12.87 6.02
C HIS A 324 9.53 -11.37 5.75
N ASP A 325 9.65 -10.97 4.49
CA ASP A 325 9.64 -9.59 4.06
C ASP A 325 8.31 -8.87 4.33
N VAL A 326 7.19 -9.58 4.27
CA VAL A 326 5.86 -9.07 4.61
C VAL A 326 5.71 -8.97 6.13
N VAL A 327 6.03 -10.06 6.83
CA VAL A 327 5.88 -10.15 8.29
C VAL A 327 6.76 -9.13 9.01
N TRP A 328 8.00 -8.93 8.58
CA TRP A 328 8.87 -7.94 9.20
C TRP A 328 8.49 -6.50 8.90
N LYS A 329 7.92 -6.21 7.72
CA LYS A 329 7.30 -4.90 7.48
C LYS A 329 6.12 -4.66 8.43
N TYR A 330 5.30 -5.67 8.67
CA TYR A 330 4.22 -5.58 9.65
C TYR A 330 4.75 -5.34 11.07
N LEU A 331 5.70 -6.18 11.54
CA LEU A 331 6.34 -6.02 12.84
C LEU A 331 6.91 -4.61 13.03
N SER A 332 7.50 -4.02 12.00
CA SER A 332 8.11 -2.70 12.09
C SER A 332 7.13 -1.57 12.38
N MET A 333 5.83 -1.81 12.23
CA MET A 333 4.80 -0.84 12.60
C MET A 333 4.66 -0.66 14.12
N THR A 334 5.13 -1.65 14.90
CA THR A 334 5.12 -1.62 16.38
C THR A 334 6.52 -1.71 16.98
N ASP A 335 7.39 -2.56 16.44
CA ASP A 335 8.78 -2.74 16.91
C ASP A 335 9.77 -2.76 15.71
N PRO A 336 10.11 -1.59 15.18
CA PRO A 336 11.04 -1.49 14.05
C PRO A 336 12.48 -1.93 14.39
N ASP A 337 12.91 -1.85 15.65
CA ASP A 337 14.24 -2.28 16.07
C ASP A 337 14.37 -3.81 16.00
N LEU A 338 13.36 -4.53 16.50
CA LEU A 338 13.30 -5.99 16.38
C LEU A 338 13.18 -6.42 14.91
N ALA A 339 12.36 -5.73 14.13
CA ALA A 339 12.19 -6.03 12.71
C ALA A 339 13.48 -5.89 11.91
N ILE A 340 14.28 -4.83 12.16
CA ILE A 340 15.60 -4.63 11.55
C ILE A 340 16.57 -5.71 12.00
N MET A 341 16.61 -6.02 13.29
CA MET A 341 17.47 -7.09 13.82
C MET A 341 17.18 -8.43 13.12
N LEU A 342 15.90 -8.82 13.02
CA LEU A 342 15.50 -10.05 12.33
C LEU A 342 15.83 -10.01 10.83
N TYR A 343 15.65 -8.86 10.19
CA TYR A 343 16.04 -8.68 8.79
C TYR A 343 17.53 -8.96 8.57
N ASP A 344 18.39 -8.48 9.46
CA ASP A 344 19.83 -8.69 9.38
C ASP A 344 20.25 -10.12 9.76
N ASP A 345 19.57 -10.74 10.72
CA ASP A 345 19.85 -12.11 11.21
C ASP A 345 19.41 -13.21 10.22
N TYR A 346 18.48 -12.90 9.30
CA TYR A 346 17.94 -13.85 8.31
C TYR A 346 18.23 -13.43 6.86
N PRO A 347 19.49 -13.46 6.41
CA PRO A 347 19.87 -13.02 5.06
C PRO A 347 19.28 -13.90 3.94
N GLU A 348 19.05 -15.19 4.21
CA GLU A 348 18.47 -16.18 3.27
C GLU A 348 16.93 -16.29 3.40
N ARG A 349 16.28 -15.23 3.83
CA ARG A 349 14.84 -15.20 4.04
C ARG A 349 14.04 -15.36 2.75
N ASN A 350 12.84 -15.91 2.87
CA ASN A 350 11.88 -15.97 1.78
C ASN A 350 11.35 -14.57 1.45
N LEU A 351 11.36 -14.22 0.16
CA LEU A 351 10.72 -13.02 -0.37
C LEU A 351 9.40 -13.40 -1.03
N LYS A 352 8.34 -12.69 -0.69
CA LYS A 352 7.05 -12.87 -1.36
C LYS A 352 7.13 -12.36 -2.79
N PHE A 353 6.66 -13.16 -3.74
CA PHE A 353 6.45 -12.71 -5.10
C PHE A 353 5.63 -11.40 -5.11
N GLY A 354 6.07 -10.40 -5.85
CA GLY A 354 5.44 -9.08 -5.85
C GLY A 354 5.96 -8.10 -4.78
N VAL A 355 7.01 -8.47 -4.02
CA VAL A 355 7.73 -7.57 -3.11
C VAL A 355 9.19 -7.43 -3.54
N SER A 356 9.79 -6.26 -3.41
CA SER A 356 11.22 -6.06 -3.58
C SER A 356 11.92 -5.94 -2.23
N ASP A 357 13.14 -6.49 -2.14
CA ASP A 357 13.98 -6.35 -0.95
C ASP A 357 14.38 -4.87 -0.70
N ALA A 358 14.48 -4.06 -1.76
CA ALA A 358 14.68 -2.62 -1.64
C ALA A 358 13.53 -1.96 -0.87
N HIS A 359 12.28 -2.34 -1.17
CA HIS A 359 11.11 -1.81 -0.47
C HIS A 359 11.08 -2.26 0.99
N THR A 360 11.39 -3.53 1.26
CA THR A 360 11.45 -4.03 2.64
C THR A 360 12.49 -3.28 3.45
N TYR A 361 13.73 -3.17 2.94
CA TYR A 361 14.81 -2.47 3.63
C TYR A 361 14.49 -1.00 3.90
N HIS A 362 14.00 -0.27 2.88
CA HIS A 362 13.58 1.11 3.04
C HIS A 362 12.43 1.26 4.05
N TRP A 363 11.42 0.38 3.99
CA TRP A 363 10.27 0.40 4.88
C TRP A 363 10.67 0.30 6.34
N LEU A 364 11.49 -0.71 6.69
CA LEU A 364 11.94 -0.96 8.05
C LEU A 364 12.65 0.26 8.65
N HIS A 365 13.60 0.82 7.91
CA HIS A 365 14.39 1.97 8.38
C HIS A 365 13.59 3.27 8.40
N SER A 366 12.64 3.46 7.49
CA SER A 366 11.74 4.61 7.51
C SER A 366 10.74 4.53 8.67
N MET A 367 10.16 3.35 8.94
CA MET A 367 9.28 3.15 10.10
C MET A 367 10.00 3.39 11.42
N ARG A 368 11.27 2.99 11.54
CA ARG A 368 12.08 3.30 12.71
C ARG A 368 12.21 4.80 12.97
N ALA A 369 12.33 5.59 11.91
CA ALA A 369 12.44 7.04 11.99
C ALA A 369 11.09 7.74 12.24
N LEU A 370 10.00 7.16 11.71
CA LEU A 370 8.64 7.68 11.85
C LEU A 370 8.02 7.33 13.21
N GLY A 371 8.23 6.11 13.65
CA GLY A 371 7.49 5.53 14.78
C GLY A 371 6.15 4.93 14.36
N ARG A 372 5.19 4.89 15.27
CA ARG A 372 3.86 4.28 15.07
C ARG A 372 2.92 5.25 14.38
N VAL A 373 1.93 4.74 13.64
CA VAL A 373 0.82 5.56 13.13
C VAL A 373 0.08 6.22 14.28
N ASP A 374 -0.14 7.52 14.19
CA ASP A 374 -0.84 8.29 15.23
C ASP A 374 -2.33 8.48 14.88
N VAL A 375 -3.17 7.58 15.36
CA VAL A 375 -4.62 7.60 15.14
C VAL A 375 -5.35 8.71 15.90
N SER A 376 -4.68 9.44 16.79
CA SER A 376 -5.28 10.60 17.46
C SER A 376 -5.38 11.82 16.53
N LEU A 377 -4.72 11.76 15.37
CA LEU A 377 -4.65 12.84 14.40
C LEU A 377 -5.27 12.43 13.05
N THR A 378 -5.97 13.38 12.46
CA THR A 378 -6.46 13.31 11.07
C THR A 378 -5.98 14.53 10.30
N ALA A 379 -6.11 14.50 8.98
CA ALA A 379 -5.77 15.62 8.10
C ALA A 379 -6.95 15.98 7.19
N ASP A 380 -6.97 17.21 6.69
CA ASP A 380 -7.94 17.68 5.69
C ASP A 380 -7.59 17.24 4.25
N HIS A 381 -6.58 16.38 4.10
CA HIS A 381 -6.11 15.85 2.82
C HIS A 381 -5.94 14.32 2.88
N PRO A 382 -6.43 13.56 1.89
CA PRO A 382 -6.43 12.09 1.94
C PRO A 382 -5.03 11.46 1.86
N LEU A 383 -4.06 12.14 1.25
CA LEU A 383 -2.69 11.66 1.11
C LEU A 383 -1.79 12.27 2.19
N ALA A 384 -2.23 12.16 3.44
CA ALA A 384 -1.49 12.65 4.60
C ALA A 384 -1.67 11.71 5.79
N ALA A 385 -0.62 11.55 6.59
CA ALA A 385 -0.64 10.73 7.79
C ALA A 385 0.27 11.34 8.88
N ALA A 386 -0.03 11.04 10.14
CA ALA A 386 0.80 11.41 11.27
C ALA A 386 1.40 10.15 11.93
N PHE A 387 2.61 10.29 12.42
CA PHE A 387 3.34 9.23 13.11
C PHE A 387 3.89 9.76 14.43
N ARG A 388 4.05 8.85 15.41
CA ARG A 388 4.53 9.21 16.74
C ARG A 388 5.66 8.31 17.21
N SER A 389 6.76 8.92 17.64
CA SER A 389 7.88 8.25 18.30
C SER A 389 8.14 8.93 19.65
N GLY A 390 7.72 8.28 20.74
CA GLY A 390 7.73 8.90 22.06
C GLY A 390 6.85 10.15 22.13
N SER A 391 7.46 11.32 22.38
CA SER A 391 6.77 12.63 22.37
C SER A 391 6.73 13.29 21.00
N ASP A 392 7.53 12.81 20.06
CA ASP A 392 7.74 13.48 18.78
C ASP A 392 6.68 13.03 17.76
N ILE A 393 6.08 13.98 17.08
CA ILE A 393 5.13 13.76 16.00
C ILE A 393 5.80 14.11 14.68
N THR A 394 5.67 13.18 13.71
CA THR A 394 6.07 13.42 12.33
C THR A 394 4.83 13.46 11.46
N TYR A 395 4.57 14.60 10.85
CA TYR A 395 3.50 14.80 9.89
C TYR A 395 4.05 14.59 8.49
N VAL A 396 3.29 13.88 7.66
CA VAL A 396 3.66 13.57 6.26
C VAL A 396 2.48 13.92 5.37
N ALA A 397 2.74 14.56 4.25
CA ALA A 397 1.71 14.80 3.23
C ALA A 397 2.30 14.75 1.83
N HIS A 398 1.51 14.27 0.88
CA HIS A 398 1.84 14.20 -0.53
C HIS A 398 0.84 15.00 -1.38
N ASN A 399 1.35 15.73 -2.36
CA ASN A 399 0.58 16.55 -3.28
C ASN A 399 0.80 16.07 -4.71
N TYR A 400 -0.21 15.48 -5.34
CA TYR A 400 -0.19 15.15 -6.77
C TYR A 400 -0.47 16.36 -7.67
N GLY A 401 -1.02 17.46 -7.11
CA GLY A 401 -1.41 18.62 -7.88
C GLY A 401 -0.22 19.44 -8.37
N THR A 402 -0.44 20.20 -9.44
CA THR A 402 0.55 21.10 -10.07
C THR A 402 0.71 22.45 -9.37
N THR A 403 -0.01 22.67 -8.27
CA THR A 403 0.06 23.87 -7.43
C THR A 403 0.36 23.50 -5.98
N PRO A 404 1.07 24.36 -5.23
CA PRO A 404 1.30 24.12 -3.81
C PRO A 404 0.00 23.98 -3.03
N LEU A 405 0.02 23.10 -2.04
CA LEU A 405 -1.10 22.77 -1.16
C LEU A 405 -0.69 23.02 0.30
N THR A 406 -1.62 23.51 1.13
CA THR A 406 -1.47 23.52 2.58
C THR A 406 -2.37 22.43 3.17
N VAL A 407 -1.77 21.49 3.88
CA VAL A 407 -2.48 20.42 4.59
C VAL A 407 -2.54 20.80 6.07
N THR A 408 -3.75 20.70 6.65
CA THR A 408 -4.01 21.00 8.07
C THR A 408 -4.37 19.72 8.82
N PHE A 409 -3.65 19.45 9.90
CA PHE A 409 -3.95 18.35 10.79
C PHE A 409 -4.90 18.78 11.91
N SER A 410 -5.58 17.83 12.54
CA SER A 410 -6.65 18.08 13.51
C SER A 410 -6.18 18.78 14.80
N ASP A 411 -4.90 18.76 15.11
CA ASP A 411 -4.28 19.52 16.20
C ASP A 411 -3.90 20.95 15.83
N GLY A 412 -4.13 21.34 14.57
CA GLY A 412 -3.83 22.66 14.02
C GLY A 412 -2.45 22.79 13.39
N PHE A 413 -1.63 21.73 13.36
CA PHE A 413 -0.36 21.74 12.64
C PHE A 413 -0.61 21.82 11.12
N THR A 414 0.22 22.58 10.40
CA THR A 414 0.12 22.75 8.94
C THR A 414 1.40 22.40 8.22
N LEU A 415 1.26 21.68 7.10
CA LEU A 415 2.34 21.45 6.13
C LEU A 415 2.06 22.19 4.83
N ASN A 416 3.06 22.94 4.36
CA ASN A 416 3.03 23.47 3.00
C ASN A 416 3.72 22.47 2.08
N VAL A 417 2.94 21.84 1.20
CA VAL A 417 3.39 20.79 0.30
C VAL A 417 3.52 21.38 -1.11
N PRO A 418 4.73 21.51 -1.66
CA PRO A 418 4.91 21.96 -3.04
C PRO A 418 4.16 21.08 -4.04
N ALA A 419 4.00 21.57 -5.26
CA ALA A 419 3.45 20.78 -6.34
C ALA A 419 4.25 19.50 -6.56
N GLU A 420 3.57 18.40 -6.87
CA GLU A 420 4.15 17.11 -7.27
C GLU A 420 5.22 16.60 -6.27
N SER A 421 4.97 16.77 -4.96
CA SER A 421 5.97 16.41 -3.95
C SER A 421 5.37 15.78 -2.70
N MET A 422 6.23 15.10 -1.96
CA MET A 422 5.99 14.65 -0.59
C MET A 422 6.84 15.48 0.37
N VAL A 423 6.26 15.87 1.51
CA VAL A 423 6.95 16.63 2.56
C VAL A 423 6.70 16.01 3.91
N THR A 424 7.69 16.08 4.78
CA THR A 424 7.53 15.75 6.20
C THR A 424 7.81 16.96 7.09
N SER A 425 7.31 16.93 8.33
CA SER A 425 7.68 17.96 9.31
C SER A 425 9.17 17.94 9.66
N LYS A 426 9.87 16.82 9.39
CA LYS A 426 11.34 16.71 9.56
C LYS A 426 12.12 17.41 8.44
N ASP A 427 11.50 17.72 7.32
CA ASP A 427 12.10 18.44 6.19
C ASP A 427 11.99 19.97 6.34
N ILE A 428 11.25 20.45 7.35
CA ILE A 428 11.10 21.88 7.60
C ILE A 428 12.47 22.42 8.03
N PRO A 429 13.07 23.35 7.27
CA PRO A 429 14.36 23.90 7.62
C PRO A 429 14.30 24.57 8.99
N ILE A 430 15.21 24.23 9.88
CA ILE A 430 15.41 24.96 11.13
C ILE A 430 15.79 26.38 10.74
N LYS A 431 14.93 27.35 10.97
CA LYS A 431 15.27 28.76 10.78
C LYS A 431 16.12 29.21 11.95
N GLY A 432 17.42 29.18 11.75
CA GLY A 432 18.40 29.78 12.70
C GLY A 432 18.77 31.18 12.25
N VAL A 433 18.74 32.12 13.16
CA VAL A 433 19.39 33.42 12.95
C VAL A 433 20.77 33.34 13.58
N ILE A 434 21.81 33.40 12.75
CA ILE A 434 23.18 33.54 13.23
C ILE A 434 23.41 35.05 13.45
N SER A 435 23.56 35.46 14.70
CA SER A 435 23.94 36.82 15.04
C SER A 435 25.37 36.85 15.59
N THR A 436 26.10 37.88 15.31
CA THR A 436 27.42 38.13 15.86
C THR A 436 27.49 39.60 16.34
N ASP A 437 28.07 39.79 17.49
CA ASP A 437 28.31 41.13 18.05
C ASP A 437 29.53 41.84 17.41
N PHE A 438 30.20 41.15 16.47
CA PHE A 438 31.40 41.68 15.82
C PHE A 438 31.09 42.16 14.40
N SER A 439 31.45 43.41 14.12
CA SER A 439 31.39 44.02 12.78
C SER A 439 32.60 43.71 11.91
N GLU A 440 33.69 43.22 12.49
CA GLU A 440 34.97 42.95 11.82
C GLU A 440 35.62 41.68 12.40
N ALA A 441 36.16 40.80 11.52
CA ALA A 441 36.98 39.67 11.90
C ALA A 441 38.39 39.83 11.38
N TYR A 442 39.41 39.57 12.22
CA TYR A 442 40.80 39.57 11.83
C TYR A 442 41.28 38.16 11.47
N ALA A 443 42.15 38.06 10.48
CA ALA A 443 42.76 36.80 10.08
C ALA A 443 43.49 36.14 11.26
N GLY A 444 43.04 34.91 11.66
CA GLY A 444 43.59 34.14 12.79
C GLY A 444 42.84 34.31 14.11
N GLY A 445 41.76 35.10 14.16
CA GLY A 445 40.83 35.18 15.30
C GLY A 445 39.76 34.12 15.27
N SER A 446 39.24 33.67 16.42
CA SER A 446 38.04 32.86 16.56
C SER A 446 36.82 33.75 16.79
N ILE A 447 35.70 33.44 16.11
CA ILE A 447 34.43 34.09 16.33
C ILE A 447 33.54 33.08 17.03
N GLU A 448 32.91 33.46 18.13
CA GLU A 448 31.87 32.70 18.78
C GLU A 448 30.53 33.03 18.09
N LEU A 449 29.84 32.00 17.61
CA LEU A 449 28.56 32.17 16.96
C LEU A 449 27.46 31.63 17.88
N ASP A 450 26.55 32.50 18.30
CA ASP A 450 25.33 32.10 19.00
C ASP A 450 24.27 31.70 18.00
N LEU A 451 23.81 30.43 18.08
CA LEU A 451 22.72 29.92 17.28
C LEU A 451 21.43 29.94 18.11
N ALA A 452 20.54 30.88 17.83
CA ALA A 452 19.19 30.85 18.36
C ALA A 452 18.31 30.04 17.43
N ILE A 453 17.87 28.85 17.89
CA ILE A 453 16.91 27.99 17.17
C ILE A 453 15.50 28.38 17.65
N THR A 454 14.68 28.95 16.77
CA THR A 454 13.25 29.15 17.00
C THR A 454 12.52 28.06 16.23
N GLY A 455 11.92 27.10 16.96
CA GLY A 455 11.03 26.06 16.43
C GLY A 455 9.64 26.59 16.16
#